data_0d09f53974636acdec4d6dedeeffa7a5
#
_entry.id   0d09f53974636acdec4d6dedeeffa7a5
#
_cell.length_a   1.000
_cell.length_b   1.000
_cell.length_c   1.000
_cell.angle_alpha   90.00
_cell.angle_beta   90.00
_cell.angle_gamma   90.00
#
_symmetry.space_group_name_H-M   'P 1'
#
loop_
_entity.id
_entity.type
_entity.pdbx_description
1 polymer ?
#
loop_
_entity_poly.entity_id
_entity_poly.type
_entity_poly.pdbx_seq_one_letter_code
_entity_poly.pdbx_strand_id
1 'polypeptide(L)'
;GFYGMEWGGSLAEAVECCARTAGVERVRLGSLEPERLTEEQLSRLAALPQFCPQFHLSLQSGCDKTLHAMNRKYDSAEYAEICRRIRRHFPDCAITTDFMVGFPAESEADFQTSLAFAERMGFAAMHVFRYSPRAGTRAAQFPDQCSGAEKTSRMERAQKAAKTAKENFLKSQIGKEFPVLFERERGDGYHVGHTPNGTVVRISAKNPKKSLRNRVFCVRIVESDAECCYGILTGKSPVSYTHLTLPTIHL
;
A
#
# COMPACT_ATOMS: atom_id res chain seq x y z
N GLY A 1 4.62 13.75 -1.49
CA GLY A 1 3.32 14.23 -1.93
C GLY A 1 3.32 15.63 -2.55
N PHE A 2 4.34 16.48 -2.27
CA PHE A 2 4.35 17.90 -2.72
C PHE A 2 5.35 18.15 -3.87
N TYR A 3 5.87 17.11 -4.50
CA TYR A 3 6.81 17.26 -5.60
C TYR A 3 6.23 18.11 -6.73
N GLY A 4 7.01 19.05 -7.24
CA GLY A 4 6.68 19.86 -8.41
C GLY A 4 5.79 21.08 -8.15
N MET A 5 5.18 21.21 -6.99
CA MET A 5 4.21 22.28 -6.72
C MET A 5 4.80 23.70 -6.82
N GLU A 6 6.06 23.88 -6.46
CA GLU A 6 6.71 25.19 -6.47
C GLU A 6 7.06 25.71 -7.86
N TRP A 7 7.15 24.79 -8.85
CA TRP A 7 7.51 25.14 -10.23
C TRP A 7 6.54 24.59 -11.29
N GLY A 8 5.32 24.20 -10.88
CA GLY A 8 4.27 23.73 -11.80
C GLY A 8 4.47 22.31 -12.35
N GLY A 9 5.40 21.55 -11.81
CA GLY A 9 5.58 20.14 -12.14
C GLY A 9 4.53 19.23 -11.48
N SER A 10 4.37 18.01 -11.99
CA SER A 10 3.42 17.04 -11.45
C SER A 10 4.09 15.73 -11.02
N LEU A 11 3.43 15.00 -10.10
CA LEU A 11 3.88 13.68 -9.70
C LEU A 11 3.97 12.72 -10.91
N ALA A 12 3.00 12.79 -11.83
CA ALA A 12 3.01 11.95 -13.02
C ALA A 12 4.23 12.23 -13.91
N GLU A 13 4.63 13.49 -14.10
CA GLU A 13 5.84 13.85 -14.85
C GLU A 13 7.11 13.27 -14.23
N ALA A 14 7.24 13.32 -12.91
CA ALA A 14 8.37 12.73 -12.22
C ALA A 14 8.44 11.22 -12.44
N VAL A 15 7.30 10.52 -12.33
CA VAL A 15 7.22 9.07 -12.57
C VAL A 15 7.51 8.73 -14.02
N GLU A 16 6.99 9.50 -14.98
CA GLU A 16 7.27 9.33 -16.41
C GLU A 16 8.76 9.49 -16.72
N CYS A 17 9.40 10.51 -16.14
CA CYS A 17 10.82 10.73 -16.30
C CYS A 17 11.62 9.52 -15.78
N CYS A 18 11.30 9.01 -14.59
CA CYS A 18 11.92 7.81 -14.06
C CYS A 18 11.66 6.59 -14.95
N ALA A 19 10.42 6.40 -15.41
CA ALA A 19 10.04 5.25 -16.23
C ALA A 19 10.72 5.23 -17.60
N ARG A 20 10.99 6.41 -18.19
CA ARG A 20 11.71 6.55 -19.47
C ARG A 20 13.22 6.37 -19.36
N THR A 21 13.76 6.32 -18.14
CA THR A 21 15.20 6.11 -17.94
C THR A 21 15.58 4.69 -18.34
N ALA A 22 16.60 4.54 -19.16
CA ALA A 22 17.06 3.24 -19.65
C ALA A 22 17.42 2.31 -18.48
N GLY A 23 16.91 1.08 -18.51
CA GLY A 23 17.13 0.07 -17.48
C GLY A 23 16.18 0.16 -16.27
N VAL A 24 15.30 1.14 -16.20
CA VAL A 24 14.26 1.20 -15.17
C VAL A 24 13.06 0.33 -15.59
N GLU A 25 12.78 -0.69 -14.79
CA GLU A 25 11.72 -1.67 -15.06
C GLU A 25 10.53 -1.51 -14.14
N ARG A 26 10.73 -0.97 -12.94
CA ARG A 26 9.69 -0.76 -11.93
C ARG A 26 9.86 0.59 -11.26
N VAL A 27 8.78 1.36 -11.22
CA VAL A 27 8.68 2.62 -10.50
C VAL A 27 7.57 2.50 -9.45
N ARG A 28 7.89 2.79 -8.20
CA ARG A 28 6.96 2.76 -7.07
C ARG A 28 6.87 4.13 -6.43
N LEU A 29 5.67 4.46 -5.95
CA LEU A 29 5.45 5.65 -5.15
C LEU A 29 5.57 5.33 -3.66
N GLY A 30 6.06 6.30 -2.89
CA GLY A 30 5.99 6.30 -1.43
C GLY A 30 4.62 6.76 -0.95
N SER A 31 4.57 7.35 0.26
CA SER A 31 3.33 7.88 0.84
C SER A 31 2.79 9.07 0.06
N LEU A 32 1.48 9.08 -0.14
CA LEU A 32 0.76 10.10 -0.89
C LEU A 32 -0.34 10.72 -0.03
N GLU A 33 -0.50 12.02 -0.19
CA GLU A 33 -1.70 12.69 0.29
C GLU A 33 -2.84 12.41 -0.71
N PRO A 34 -4.00 11.93 -0.23
CA PRO A 34 -5.09 11.46 -1.10
C PRO A 34 -5.54 12.48 -2.14
N GLU A 35 -5.69 13.75 -1.73
CA GLU A 35 -6.18 14.84 -2.58
C GLU A 35 -5.27 15.17 -3.78
N ARG A 36 -4.07 14.61 -3.83
CA ARG A 36 -3.10 14.85 -4.91
C ARG A 36 -3.26 13.94 -6.12
N LEU A 37 -4.06 12.89 -6.01
CA LEU A 37 -4.28 11.93 -7.10
C LEU A 37 -5.51 12.32 -7.93
N THR A 38 -5.28 13.13 -8.96
CA THR A 38 -6.31 13.51 -9.92
C THR A 38 -6.57 12.41 -10.94
N GLU A 39 -7.70 12.47 -11.64
CA GLU A 39 -8.05 11.55 -12.72
C GLU A 39 -7.01 11.55 -13.84
N GLU A 40 -6.51 12.75 -14.22
CA GLU A 40 -5.46 12.91 -15.21
C GLU A 40 -4.16 12.20 -14.79
N GLN A 41 -3.71 12.43 -13.54
CA GLN A 41 -2.51 11.78 -13.03
C GLN A 41 -2.63 10.26 -13.03
N LEU A 42 -3.77 9.73 -12.58
CA LEU A 42 -4.03 8.29 -12.57
C LEU A 42 -4.03 7.69 -13.99
N SER A 43 -4.62 8.38 -14.95
CA SER A 43 -4.59 7.97 -16.37
C SER A 43 -3.17 7.93 -16.91
N ARG A 44 -2.35 8.96 -16.65
CA ARG A 44 -0.94 9.02 -17.06
C ARG A 44 -0.11 7.89 -16.42
N LEU A 45 -0.29 7.64 -15.13
CA LEU A 45 0.40 6.54 -14.43
C LEU A 45 -0.02 5.18 -14.98
N ALA A 46 -1.30 4.99 -15.31
CA ALA A 46 -1.81 3.74 -15.87
C ALA A 46 -1.26 3.42 -17.27
N ALA A 47 -0.82 4.44 -18.02
CA ALA A 47 -0.18 4.27 -19.32
C ALA A 47 1.28 3.79 -19.23
N LEU A 48 1.88 3.74 -18.04
CA LEU A 48 3.28 3.36 -17.84
C LEU A 48 3.41 1.88 -17.44
N PRO A 49 3.96 1.02 -18.31
CA PRO A 49 4.13 -0.40 -17.98
C PRO A 49 5.09 -0.66 -16.80
N GLN A 50 5.99 0.28 -16.50
CA GLN A 50 6.90 0.21 -15.37
C GLN A 50 6.25 0.59 -14.04
N PHE A 51 5.06 1.23 -14.07
CA PHE A 51 4.43 1.68 -12.85
C PHE A 51 3.91 0.51 -12.01
N CYS A 52 4.28 0.50 -10.76
CA CYS A 52 3.85 -0.50 -9.78
C CYS A 52 2.60 0.00 -9.07
N PRO A 53 1.42 -0.63 -9.27
CA PRO A 53 0.15 -0.14 -8.73
C PRO A 53 -0.02 -0.46 -7.24
N GLN A 54 0.90 0.04 -6.43
CA GLN A 54 0.84 0.05 -4.98
C GLN A 54 0.74 1.51 -4.52
N PHE A 55 -0.34 1.83 -3.80
CA PHE A 55 -0.61 3.17 -3.31
C PHE A 55 -0.66 3.17 -1.78
N HIS A 56 0.19 3.96 -1.16
CA HIS A 56 0.10 4.21 0.27
C HIS A 56 -0.57 5.56 0.49
N LEU A 57 -1.82 5.53 0.96
CA LEU A 57 -2.65 6.73 1.18
C LEU A 57 -2.91 6.89 2.68
N SER A 58 -2.44 7.98 3.27
CA SER A 58 -2.60 8.22 4.71
C SER A 58 -4.05 8.57 5.03
N LEU A 59 -4.84 7.62 5.55
CA LEU A 59 -6.22 7.84 6.00
C LEU A 59 -6.25 8.53 7.36
N GLN A 60 -5.47 8.02 8.30
CA GLN A 60 -5.39 8.41 9.71
C GLN A 60 -6.66 8.07 10.51
N SER A 61 -7.85 8.44 10.06
CA SER A 61 -9.15 8.14 10.65
C SER A 61 -10.23 8.03 9.57
N GLY A 62 -11.24 7.22 9.80
CA GLY A 62 -12.44 7.16 8.95
C GLY A 62 -13.62 7.94 9.51
N CYS A 63 -13.43 8.74 10.56
CA CYS A 63 -14.43 9.62 11.16
C CYS A 63 -14.13 11.07 10.81
N ASP A 64 -15.06 11.76 10.15
CA ASP A 64 -14.86 13.12 9.66
C ASP A 64 -14.59 14.12 10.78
N LYS A 65 -15.24 13.96 11.94
CA LYS A 65 -14.97 14.79 13.14
C LYS A 65 -13.48 14.67 13.55
N THR A 66 -12.95 13.46 13.55
CA THR A 66 -11.55 13.20 13.91
C THR A 66 -10.59 13.72 12.82
N LEU A 67 -10.91 13.50 11.54
CA LEU A 67 -10.15 14.04 10.42
C LEU A 67 -10.06 15.57 10.47
N HIS A 68 -11.17 16.24 10.75
CA HIS A 68 -11.20 17.69 10.92
C HIS A 68 -10.33 18.15 12.10
N ALA A 69 -10.42 17.46 13.24
CA ALA A 69 -9.58 17.75 14.41
C ALA A 69 -8.09 17.55 14.13
N MET A 70 -7.73 16.59 13.26
CA MET A 70 -6.37 16.35 12.75
C MET A 70 -5.95 17.37 11.68
N ASN A 71 -6.82 18.31 11.29
CA ASN A 71 -6.61 19.29 10.21
C ASN A 71 -6.35 18.63 8.84
N ARG A 72 -7.00 17.47 8.56
CA ARG A 72 -6.94 16.85 7.24
C ARG A 72 -7.75 17.67 6.24
N LYS A 73 -7.34 17.63 4.98
CA LYS A 73 -7.93 18.41 3.87
C LYS A 73 -8.96 17.61 3.06
N TYR A 74 -9.28 16.42 3.52
CA TYR A 74 -10.27 15.52 2.95
C TYR A 74 -11.17 14.97 4.05
N ASP A 75 -12.36 14.59 3.67
CA ASP A 75 -13.29 13.81 4.49
C ASP A 75 -13.28 12.33 4.06
N SER A 76 -14.07 11.50 4.76
CA SER A 76 -14.15 10.06 4.49
C SER A 76 -14.77 9.76 3.11
N ALA A 77 -15.71 10.57 2.64
CA ALA A 77 -16.36 10.39 1.34
C ALA A 77 -15.40 10.71 0.19
N GLU A 78 -14.63 11.80 0.30
CA GLU A 78 -13.59 12.17 -0.65
C GLU A 78 -12.49 11.11 -0.71
N TYR A 79 -12.04 10.62 0.45
CA TYR A 79 -11.06 9.53 0.51
C TYR A 79 -11.57 8.25 -0.18
N ALA A 80 -12.82 7.87 0.07
CA ALA A 80 -13.43 6.70 -0.57
C ALA A 80 -13.54 6.87 -2.09
N GLU A 81 -13.85 8.10 -2.59
CA GLU A 81 -13.88 8.38 -4.02
C GLU A 81 -12.50 8.25 -4.66
N ILE A 82 -11.46 8.73 -4.00
CA ILE A 82 -10.08 8.59 -4.46
C ILE A 82 -9.70 7.11 -4.58
N CYS A 83 -10.02 6.30 -3.57
CA CYS A 83 -9.78 4.84 -3.63
C CYS A 83 -10.56 4.18 -4.77
N ARG A 84 -11.82 4.60 -5.05
CA ARG A 84 -12.60 4.11 -6.18
C ARG A 84 -11.97 4.48 -7.53
N ARG A 85 -11.49 5.73 -7.68
CA ARG A 85 -10.77 6.19 -8.88
C ARG A 85 -9.51 5.37 -9.13
N ILE A 86 -8.68 5.16 -8.11
CA ILE A 86 -7.49 4.33 -8.22
C ILE A 86 -7.85 2.92 -8.72
N ARG A 87 -8.87 2.29 -8.15
CA ARG A 87 -9.28 0.93 -8.55
C ARG A 87 -9.86 0.85 -9.98
N ARG A 88 -10.46 1.94 -10.49
CA ARG A 88 -10.88 2.00 -11.90
C ARG A 88 -9.69 1.97 -12.87
N HIS A 89 -8.64 2.72 -12.57
CA HIS A 89 -7.42 2.75 -13.39
C HIS A 89 -6.54 1.52 -13.19
N PHE A 90 -6.54 0.95 -11.98
CA PHE A 90 -5.68 -0.15 -11.56
C PHE A 90 -6.50 -1.22 -10.83
N PRO A 91 -7.21 -2.10 -11.55
CA PRO A 91 -8.10 -3.10 -10.93
C PRO A 91 -7.40 -4.04 -9.93
N ASP A 92 -6.12 -4.31 -10.14
CA ASP A 92 -5.30 -5.18 -9.30
C ASP A 92 -4.37 -4.41 -8.34
N CYS A 93 -4.66 -3.13 -8.06
CA CYS A 93 -3.83 -2.34 -7.16
C CYS A 93 -3.90 -2.82 -5.72
N ALA A 94 -2.82 -2.55 -4.98
CA ALA A 94 -2.82 -2.60 -3.53
C ALA A 94 -2.90 -1.17 -2.97
N ILE A 95 -3.92 -0.91 -2.15
CA ILE A 95 -4.02 0.33 -1.38
C ILE A 95 -3.67 -0.01 0.07
N THR A 96 -2.65 0.65 0.60
CA THR A 96 -2.23 0.54 1.99
C THR A 96 -2.44 1.87 2.69
N THR A 97 -2.56 1.86 4.01
CA THR A 97 -2.85 3.08 4.76
C THR A 97 -2.25 3.09 6.15
N ASP A 98 -2.16 4.30 6.71
CA ASP A 98 -1.94 4.55 8.12
C ASP A 98 -3.28 4.77 8.82
N PHE A 99 -3.43 4.18 10.01
CA PHE A 99 -4.63 4.29 10.82
C PHE A 99 -4.25 4.58 12.28
N MET A 100 -4.62 5.75 12.76
CA MET A 100 -4.32 6.22 14.11
C MET A 100 -5.51 5.97 15.03
N VAL A 101 -5.26 5.51 16.26
CA VAL A 101 -6.26 5.34 17.30
C VAL A 101 -5.96 6.19 18.51
N GLY A 102 -7.01 6.65 19.20
CA GLY A 102 -6.89 7.40 20.44
C GLY A 102 -6.38 8.82 20.24
N PHE A 103 -6.75 9.47 19.14
CA PHE A 103 -6.55 10.90 18.98
C PHE A 103 -7.33 11.68 20.05
N PRO A 104 -6.87 12.86 20.55
CA PRO A 104 -7.59 13.62 21.56
C PRO A 104 -9.05 13.86 21.17
N ALA A 105 -9.96 13.72 22.13
CA ALA A 105 -11.41 13.84 21.98
C ALA A 105 -12.07 12.81 21.03
N GLU A 106 -11.35 11.76 20.59
CA GLU A 106 -11.95 10.63 19.89
C GLU A 106 -12.83 9.83 20.84
N SER A 107 -14.14 9.92 20.69
CA SER A 107 -15.09 9.11 21.46
C SER A 107 -15.09 7.64 20.99
N GLU A 108 -15.72 6.75 21.75
CA GLU A 108 -15.90 5.37 21.31
C GLU A 108 -16.75 5.29 20.02
N ALA A 109 -17.78 6.13 19.88
CA ALA A 109 -18.58 6.21 18.65
C ALA A 109 -17.77 6.70 17.44
N ASP A 110 -16.87 7.69 17.63
CA ASP A 110 -15.97 8.17 16.58
C ASP A 110 -15.01 7.06 16.13
N PHE A 111 -14.45 6.30 17.09
CA PHE A 111 -13.60 5.16 16.79
C PHE A 111 -14.35 4.05 16.06
N GLN A 112 -15.58 3.71 16.46
CA GLN A 112 -16.40 2.71 15.76
C GLN A 112 -16.70 3.14 14.31
N THR A 113 -17.05 4.41 14.10
CA THR A 113 -17.25 4.98 12.76
C THR A 113 -16.00 4.84 11.90
N SER A 114 -14.85 5.20 12.48
CA SER A 114 -13.55 5.11 11.82
C SER A 114 -13.18 3.68 11.45
N LEU A 115 -13.36 2.73 12.37
CA LEU A 115 -13.07 1.32 12.17
C LEU A 115 -13.96 0.72 11.07
N ALA A 116 -15.27 0.93 11.14
CA ALA A 116 -16.23 0.46 10.15
C ALA A 116 -15.96 1.04 8.75
N PHE A 117 -15.48 2.28 8.66
CA PHE A 117 -15.04 2.86 7.41
C PHE A 117 -13.82 2.10 6.87
N ALA A 118 -12.77 1.90 7.69
CA ALA A 118 -11.55 1.21 7.29
C ALA A 118 -11.82 -0.23 6.80
N GLU A 119 -12.72 -0.96 7.47
CA GLU A 119 -13.12 -2.32 7.09
C GLU A 119 -13.77 -2.35 5.69
N ARG A 120 -14.62 -1.34 5.37
CA ARG A 120 -15.28 -1.25 4.04
C ARG A 120 -14.31 -0.89 2.91
N MET A 121 -13.18 -0.24 3.23
CA MET A 121 -12.26 0.24 2.20
C MET A 121 -11.46 -0.87 1.50
N GLY A 122 -11.35 -2.06 2.08
CA GLY A 122 -10.65 -3.19 1.46
C GLY A 122 -9.17 -2.90 1.25
N PHE A 123 -8.48 -2.45 2.29
CA PHE A 123 -7.05 -2.19 2.25
C PHE A 123 -6.23 -3.47 2.13
N ALA A 124 -5.15 -3.41 1.37
CA ALA A 124 -4.16 -4.49 1.29
C ALA A 124 -3.33 -4.62 2.58
N ALA A 125 -3.11 -3.50 3.26
CA ALA A 125 -2.49 -3.46 4.59
C ALA A 125 -2.87 -2.14 5.28
N MET A 126 -2.94 -2.19 6.60
CA MET A 126 -3.15 -1.03 7.46
C MET A 126 -2.04 -0.99 8.52
N HIS A 127 -1.33 0.11 8.56
CA HIS A 127 -0.37 0.38 9.63
C HIS A 127 -1.09 1.09 10.77
N VAL A 128 -1.41 0.33 11.81
CA VAL A 128 -2.17 0.82 12.97
C VAL A 128 -1.22 1.30 14.05
N PHE A 129 -1.44 2.50 14.58
CA PHE A 129 -0.63 3.06 15.67
C PHE A 129 -1.46 3.92 16.61
N ARG A 130 -1.00 4.04 17.85
CA ARG A 130 -1.62 4.87 18.88
C ARG A 130 -1.15 6.31 18.75
N TYR A 131 -2.06 7.25 18.93
CA TYR A 131 -1.67 8.65 19.09
C TYR A 131 -0.68 8.82 20.26
N SER A 132 0.41 9.51 19.99
CA SER A 132 1.40 9.91 20.97
C SER A 132 1.57 11.44 20.94
N PRO A 133 1.35 12.14 22.06
CA PRO A 133 1.55 13.58 22.12
C PRO A 133 2.98 13.95 21.76
N ARG A 134 3.14 14.95 20.89
CA ARG A 134 4.45 15.50 20.53
C ARG A 134 4.51 16.95 21.00
N ALA A 135 5.55 17.32 21.74
CA ALA A 135 5.76 18.69 22.20
C ALA A 135 5.70 19.67 21.01
N GLY A 136 5.05 20.81 21.21
CA GLY A 136 4.88 21.83 20.19
C GLY A 136 3.74 21.63 19.21
N THR A 137 3.03 20.49 19.24
CA THR A 137 1.84 20.27 18.38
C THR A 137 0.57 20.77 19.08
N ARG A 138 -0.39 21.29 18.30
CA ARG A 138 -1.72 21.69 18.81
C ARG A 138 -2.45 20.54 19.48
N ALA A 139 -2.38 19.34 18.90
CA ALA A 139 -3.07 18.14 19.41
C ALA A 139 -2.55 17.72 20.80
N ALA A 140 -1.29 17.99 21.13
CA ALA A 140 -0.75 17.73 22.47
C ALA A 140 -1.41 18.60 23.56
N GLN A 141 -1.99 19.75 23.17
CA GLN A 141 -2.65 20.71 24.07
C GLN A 141 -4.18 20.52 24.10
N PHE A 142 -4.73 19.63 23.28
CA PHE A 142 -6.17 19.38 23.28
C PHE A 142 -6.58 18.77 24.62
N PRO A 143 -7.73 19.21 25.18
CA PRO A 143 -8.36 18.51 26.29
C PRO A 143 -8.77 17.11 25.89
N ASP A 144 -9.24 16.33 26.84
CA ASP A 144 -9.83 15.00 26.60
C ASP A 144 -8.87 14.01 25.91
N GLN A 145 -7.63 13.96 26.39
CA GLN A 145 -6.68 12.95 25.97
C GLN A 145 -7.20 11.55 26.31
N CYS A 146 -7.26 10.65 25.31
CA CYS A 146 -7.60 9.25 25.53
C CYS A 146 -6.63 8.59 26.50
N SER A 147 -7.15 7.81 27.43
CA SER A 147 -6.35 7.03 28.38
C SER A 147 -5.49 5.97 27.69
N GLY A 148 -4.46 5.49 28.38
CA GLY A 148 -3.63 4.39 27.89
C GLY A 148 -4.42 3.10 27.66
N ALA A 149 -5.40 2.81 28.52
CA ALA A 149 -6.26 1.64 28.41
C ALA A 149 -7.17 1.71 27.16
N GLU A 150 -7.82 2.86 26.92
CA GLU A 150 -8.63 3.07 25.71
C GLU A 150 -7.80 2.91 24.44
N LYS A 151 -6.61 3.55 24.38
CA LYS A 151 -5.70 3.43 23.23
C LYS A 151 -5.29 1.98 22.98
N THR A 152 -5.05 1.20 24.05
CA THR A 152 -4.68 -0.22 23.93
C THR A 152 -5.84 -1.03 23.37
N SER A 153 -7.04 -0.90 23.94
CA SER A 153 -8.23 -1.61 23.48
C SER A 153 -8.57 -1.27 22.01
N ARG A 154 -8.52 0.01 21.63
CA ARG A 154 -8.74 0.43 20.23
C ARG A 154 -7.67 -0.11 19.30
N MET A 155 -6.41 -0.12 19.73
CA MET A 155 -5.30 -0.68 18.96
C MET A 155 -5.51 -2.15 18.64
N GLU A 156 -5.87 -2.97 19.62
CA GLU A 156 -6.12 -4.41 19.45
C GLU A 156 -7.25 -4.66 18.43
N ARG A 157 -8.34 -3.92 18.54
CA ARG A 157 -9.50 -4.02 17.63
C ARG A 157 -9.12 -3.59 16.21
N ALA A 158 -8.40 -2.48 16.06
CA ALA A 158 -7.94 -2.01 14.76
C ALA A 158 -6.91 -2.95 14.12
N GLN A 159 -6.01 -3.56 14.91
CA GLN A 159 -5.07 -4.57 14.42
C GLN A 159 -5.78 -5.84 13.94
N LYS A 160 -6.85 -6.25 14.63
CA LYS A 160 -7.68 -7.38 14.18
C LYS A 160 -8.33 -7.07 12.82
N ALA A 161 -8.90 -5.89 12.66
CA ALA A 161 -9.47 -5.44 11.38
C ALA A 161 -8.40 -5.37 10.27
N ALA A 162 -7.20 -4.84 10.59
CA ALA A 162 -6.08 -4.77 9.66
C ALA A 162 -5.64 -6.17 9.18
N LYS A 163 -5.58 -7.14 10.09
CA LYS A 163 -5.27 -8.53 9.76
C LYS A 163 -6.31 -9.12 8.82
N THR A 164 -7.58 -8.96 9.14
CA THR A 164 -8.70 -9.44 8.29
C THR A 164 -8.67 -8.79 6.90
N ALA A 165 -8.41 -7.49 6.82
CA ALA A 165 -8.31 -6.78 5.54
C ALA A 165 -7.16 -7.34 4.69
N LYS A 166 -5.98 -7.55 5.27
CA LYS A 166 -4.82 -8.16 4.61
C LYS A 166 -5.12 -9.56 4.09
N GLU A 167 -5.72 -10.42 4.92
CA GLU A 167 -6.09 -11.79 4.52
C GLU A 167 -7.09 -11.78 3.35
N ASN A 168 -8.09 -10.92 3.39
CA ASN A 168 -9.07 -10.77 2.31
C ASN A 168 -8.41 -10.29 1.01
N PHE A 169 -7.51 -9.30 1.11
CA PHE A 169 -6.74 -8.84 -0.05
C PHE A 169 -5.89 -9.97 -0.64
N LEU A 170 -5.14 -10.71 0.18
CA LEU A 170 -4.32 -11.82 -0.30
C LEU A 170 -5.16 -12.92 -0.95
N LYS A 171 -6.30 -13.28 -0.36
CA LYS A 171 -7.26 -14.21 -0.96
C LYS A 171 -7.77 -13.73 -2.33
N SER A 172 -7.99 -12.43 -2.49
CA SER A 172 -8.44 -11.85 -3.76
C SER A 172 -7.40 -11.95 -4.90
N GLN A 173 -6.16 -12.28 -4.59
CA GLN A 173 -5.10 -12.49 -5.59
C GLN A 173 -5.11 -13.91 -6.16
N ILE A 174 -5.78 -14.86 -5.52
CA ILE A 174 -5.84 -16.27 -5.98
C ILE A 174 -6.45 -16.35 -7.37
N GLY A 175 -5.84 -17.14 -8.25
CA GLY A 175 -6.22 -17.31 -9.65
C GLY A 175 -5.59 -16.30 -10.62
N LYS A 176 -5.07 -15.17 -10.12
CA LYS A 176 -4.44 -14.15 -10.95
C LYS A 176 -3.00 -14.54 -11.32
N GLU A 177 -2.53 -13.98 -12.44
CA GLU A 177 -1.14 -14.10 -12.90
C GLU A 177 -0.42 -12.76 -12.79
N PHE A 178 0.79 -12.78 -12.23
CA PHE A 178 1.61 -11.59 -12.07
C PHE A 178 3.06 -11.83 -12.49
N PRO A 179 3.74 -10.81 -13.04
CA PRO A 179 5.19 -10.81 -13.16
C PRO A 179 5.81 -10.59 -11.77
N VAL A 180 6.38 -11.64 -11.18
CA VAL A 180 7.00 -11.62 -9.84
C VAL A 180 8.50 -11.43 -9.97
N LEU A 181 9.05 -10.40 -9.33
CA LEU A 181 10.48 -10.19 -9.17
C LEU A 181 10.95 -10.98 -7.94
N PHE A 182 11.81 -11.96 -8.15
CA PHE A 182 12.39 -12.76 -7.08
C PHE A 182 13.68 -12.10 -6.57
N GLU A 183 13.71 -11.76 -5.28
CA GLU A 183 14.81 -10.99 -4.68
C GLU A 183 15.69 -11.84 -3.76
N ARG A 184 15.11 -12.82 -3.09
CA ARG A 184 15.78 -13.62 -2.07
C ARG A 184 15.50 -15.10 -2.24
N GLU A 185 16.52 -15.90 -1.98
CA GLU A 185 16.40 -17.32 -1.67
C GLU A 185 16.44 -17.43 -0.15
N ARG A 186 15.40 -17.99 0.45
CA ARG A 186 15.39 -18.29 1.87
C ARG A 186 15.74 -19.76 2.06
N GLY A 187 16.50 -20.08 3.13
CA GLY A 187 16.83 -21.45 3.49
C GLY A 187 15.64 -22.33 3.95
N ASP A 188 14.41 -21.80 3.87
CA ASP A 188 13.15 -22.48 4.21
C ASP A 188 12.54 -23.28 3.03
N GLY A 189 13.24 -23.39 1.91
CA GLY A 189 12.79 -24.13 0.74
C GLY A 189 11.87 -23.35 -0.19
N TYR A 190 11.82 -22.02 -0.08
CA TYR A 190 11.04 -21.14 -0.95
C TYR A 190 11.90 -20.07 -1.62
N HIS A 191 11.56 -19.77 -2.89
CA HIS A 191 11.94 -18.52 -3.52
C HIS A 191 10.88 -17.47 -3.18
N VAL A 192 11.31 -16.28 -2.80
CA VAL A 192 10.44 -15.17 -2.38
C VAL A 192 10.62 -13.99 -3.31
N GLY A 193 9.52 -13.44 -3.78
CA GLY A 193 9.50 -12.27 -4.64
C GLY A 193 8.27 -11.41 -4.43
N HIS A 194 8.17 -10.33 -5.20
CA HIS A 194 7.06 -9.39 -5.13
C HIS A 194 6.41 -9.17 -6.49
N THR A 195 5.11 -9.11 -6.49
CA THR A 195 4.31 -8.64 -7.64
C THR A 195 4.49 -7.13 -7.83
N PRO A 196 4.04 -6.53 -8.95
CA PRO A 196 4.03 -5.08 -9.12
C PRO A 196 3.21 -4.36 -8.04
N ASN A 197 2.10 -4.92 -7.56
CA ASN A 197 1.29 -4.34 -6.50
C ASN A 197 1.84 -4.57 -5.08
N GLY A 198 3.07 -5.14 -4.97
CA GLY A 198 3.75 -5.32 -3.68
C GLY A 198 3.34 -6.57 -2.90
N THR A 199 2.49 -7.45 -3.46
CA THR A 199 2.14 -8.72 -2.82
C THR A 199 3.36 -9.63 -2.74
N VAL A 200 3.64 -10.14 -1.55
CA VAL A 200 4.69 -11.15 -1.33
C VAL A 200 4.24 -12.48 -1.91
N VAL A 201 5.07 -13.08 -2.75
CA VAL A 201 4.81 -14.38 -3.37
C VAL A 201 5.92 -15.37 -3.04
N ARG A 202 5.54 -16.57 -2.63
CA ARG A 202 6.43 -17.70 -2.39
C ARG A 202 6.17 -18.80 -3.42
N ILE A 203 7.23 -19.35 -3.98
CA ILE A 203 7.15 -20.57 -4.79
C ILE A 203 8.09 -21.63 -4.23
N SER A 204 7.68 -22.90 -4.27
CA SER A 204 8.50 -23.99 -3.75
C SER A 204 9.82 -24.13 -4.51
N ALA A 205 10.92 -24.17 -3.78
CA ALA A 205 12.27 -24.38 -4.32
C ALA A 205 12.56 -25.85 -4.70
N LYS A 206 11.61 -26.77 -4.51
CA LYS A 206 11.82 -28.22 -4.73
C LYS A 206 12.26 -28.58 -6.16
N ASN A 207 12.26 -27.64 -7.10
CA ASN A 207 12.78 -27.88 -8.45
C ASN A 207 13.27 -26.67 -9.28
N PRO A 208 14.02 -25.71 -8.79
CA PRO A 208 14.76 -24.85 -9.71
C PRO A 208 16.21 -25.30 -9.82
N LYS A 209 16.57 -25.91 -10.94
CA LYS A 209 17.99 -26.13 -11.32
C LYS A 209 18.77 -24.81 -11.47
N LYS A 210 18.12 -23.65 -11.33
CA LYS A 210 18.69 -22.31 -11.44
C LYS A 210 18.05 -21.37 -10.42
N SER A 211 18.87 -20.53 -9.77
CA SER A 211 18.42 -19.44 -8.94
C SER A 211 17.47 -18.51 -9.71
N LEU A 212 16.39 -18.10 -9.05
CA LEU A 212 15.43 -17.12 -9.58
C LEU A 212 15.80 -15.69 -9.16
N ARG A 213 16.81 -15.51 -8.36
CA ARG A 213 17.21 -14.22 -7.80
C ARG A 213 17.47 -13.17 -8.88
N ASN A 214 17.00 -11.95 -8.64
CA ASN A 214 17.09 -10.79 -9.53
C ASN A 214 16.49 -11.03 -10.92
N ARG A 215 15.47 -11.86 -10.99
CA ARG A 215 14.76 -12.17 -12.24
C ARG A 215 13.27 -12.08 -12.05
N VAL A 216 12.56 -11.72 -13.12
CA VAL A 216 11.12 -11.67 -13.15
C VAL A 216 10.58 -12.92 -13.83
N PHE A 217 9.57 -13.54 -13.23
CA PHE A 217 8.83 -14.67 -13.80
C PHE A 217 7.33 -14.47 -13.67
N CYS A 218 6.56 -14.95 -14.65
CA CYS A 218 5.12 -15.05 -14.52
C CYS A 218 4.74 -16.15 -13.54
N VAL A 219 3.94 -15.78 -12.54
CA VAL A 219 3.47 -16.67 -11.48
C VAL A 219 1.95 -16.58 -11.41
N ARG A 220 1.28 -17.74 -11.43
CA ARG A 220 -0.13 -17.85 -11.07
C ARG A 220 -0.24 -18.09 -9.59
N ILE A 221 -1.00 -17.25 -8.90
CA ILE A 221 -1.29 -17.41 -7.48
C ILE A 221 -2.30 -18.53 -7.30
N VAL A 222 -1.99 -19.51 -6.44
CA VAL A 222 -2.83 -20.69 -6.22
C VAL A 222 -3.37 -20.77 -4.80
N GLU A 223 -2.69 -20.12 -3.85
CA GLU A 223 -3.04 -20.16 -2.43
C GLU A 223 -2.57 -18.90 -1.72
N SER A 224 -3.13 -18.61 -0.55
CA SER A 224 -2.64 -17.56 0.35
C SER A 224 -2.80 -17.95 1.81
N ASP A 225 -1.91 -17.49 2.65
CA ASP A 225 -2.05 -17.49 4.11
C ASP A 225 -2.27 -16.05 4.63
N ALA A 226 -2.08 -15.83 5.93
CA ALA A 226 -2.22 -14.50 6.55
C ALA A 226 -1.09 -13.53 6.17
N GLU A 227 0.03 -14.03 5.59
CA GLU A 227 1.23 -13.23 5.38
C GLU A 227 1.59 -13.04 3.91
N CYS A 228 1.34 -14.04 3.06
CA CYS A 228 1.77 -14.01 1.67
C CYS A 228 0.89 -14.89 0.77
N CYS A 229 1.14 -14.81 -0.53
CA CYS A 229 0.59 -15.71 -1.54
C CYS A 229 1.57 -16.82 -1.90
N TYR A 230 1.04 -17.96 -2.34
CA TYR A 230 1.80 -19.06 -2.92
C TYR A 230 1.43 -19.21 -4.39
N GLY A 231 2.42 -19.51 -5.21
CA GLY A 231 2.19 -19.59 -6.64
C GLY A 231 3.01 -20.65 -7.35
N ILE A 232 2.70 -20.82 -8.62
CA ILE A 232 3.40 -21.70 -9.54
C ILE A 232 3.87 -20.91 -10.77
N LEU A 233 5.04 -21.26 -11.30
CA LEU A 233 5.53 -20.67 -12.55
C LEU A 233 4.64 -21.10 -13.72
N THR A 234 4.24 -20.14 -14.57
CA THR A 234 3.36 -20.43 -15.72
C THR A 234 4.10 -20.73 -17.02
N GLY A 235 5.45 -20.73 -16.99
CA GLY A 235 6.29 -20.98 -18.17
C GLY A 235 6.32 -19.83 -19.19
N LYS A 236 5.47 -18.82 -19.05
CA LYS A 236 5.55 -17.59 -19.84
C LYS A 236 6.72 -16.78 -19.31
N SER A 237 7.79 -16.65 -20.09
CA SER A 237 8.89 -15.74 -19.74
C SER A 237 8.44 -14.30 -20.02
N PRO A 238 8.32 -13.43 -19.04
CA PRO A 238 8.32 -12.01 -19.34
C PRO A 238 9.76 -11.67 -19.69
N VAL A 239 9.96 -11.01 -20.81
CA VAL A 239 11.17 -10.39 -21.33
C VAL A 239 12.49 -10.75 -20.59
N SER A 240 13.48 -11.23 -21.32
CA SER A 240 14.84 -11.54 -20.82
C SER A 240 15.47 -10.27 -20.25
N TYR A 241 15.59 -10.19 -18.94
CA TYR A 241 16.29 -9.10 -18.25
C TYR A 241 17.75 -9.51 -18.00
N THR A 242 18.64 -8.74 -18.57
CA THR A 242 20.08 -8.81 -18.28
C THR A 242 20.37 -8.06 -16.98
N HIS A 243 21.25 -8.61 -16.17
CA HIS A 243 21.67 -8.15 -14.85
C HIS A 243 21.82 -6.62 -14.72
N LEU A 244 20.98 -6.01 -13.88
CA LEU A 244 21.22 -4.66 -13.36
C LEU A 244 20.99 -4.67 -11.84
N THR A 245 22.01 -4.29 -11.11
CA THR A 245 21.90 -3.92 -9.69
C THR A 245 21.21 -2.57 -9.64
N LEU A 246 19.98 -2.53 -9.15
CA LEU A 246 19.21 -1.29 -9.03
C LEU A 246 19.68 -0.50 -7.80
N PRO A 247 20.08 0.77 -7.95
CA PRO A 247 20.15 1.67 -6.81
C PRO A 247 18.72 1.97 -6.33
N THR A 248 18.50 1.85 -5.04
CA THR A 248 17.24 2.30 -4.41
C THR A 248 17.31 3.82 -4.28
N ILE A 249 16.52 4.53 -5.05
CA ILE A 249 16.34 5.98 -4.88
C ILE A 249 15.12 6.18 -3.99
N HIS A 250 15.35 6.72 -2.80
CA HIS A 250 14.29 7.25 -1.93
C HIS A 250 14.09 8.72 -2.30
N LEU A 251 12.94 9.04 -2.85
CA LEU A 251 12.47 10.41 -3.09
C LEU A 251 11.56 10.88 -1.96
#